data_ed5090616416c8e988c4aa341d4a4bb1
#
_entry.id   ed5090616416c8e988c4aa341d4a4bb1
#
_cell.length_a   1.000
_cell.length_b   1.000
_cell.length_c   1.000
_cell.angle_alpha   90.00
_cell.angle_beta   90.00
_cell.angle_gamma   90.00
#
_symmetry.space_group_name_H-M   'P 1'
#
loop_
_entity.id
_entity.type
_entity.pdbx_description
1 polymer ?
#
loop_
_entity_poly.entity_id
_entity_poly.type
_entity_poly.pdbx_seq_one_letter_code
_entity_poly.pdbx_strand_id
1 'polypeptide(L)'
;IRSLVDCPVHMVAGNNDYNLELPSQDIFNIGDYKVLVVHGHTFCVYRGVERLKQYALQNHIDIVMFGHTHKPYIEIDDDVTVLNPGSVSYPRQSDHMPTFLIMEIDDEGEAHYGHGYYKSKFSEIKI
;
A
#
# COMPACT_ATOMS: atom_id res chain seq x y z
N ILE A 1 9.05 -11.54 -8.40
CA ILE A 1 7.61 -11.34 -8.66
C ILE A 1 7.35 -10.79 -10.04
N ARG A 2 8.16 -9.82 -10.50
CA ARG A 2 7.95 -9.22 -11.83
C ARG A 2 7.98 -10.21 -12.98
N SER A 3 8.80 -11.24 -12.85
CA SER A 3 8.92 -12.28 -13.89
C SER A 3 7.76 -13.29 -13.87
N LEU A 4 6.90 -13.25 -12.86
CA LEU A 4 5.81 -14.21 -12.68
C LEU A 4 4.45 -13.68 -13.12
N VAL A 5 4.35 -12.39 -13.48
CA VAL A 5 3.08 -11.76 -13.83
C VAL A 5 3.21 -10.97 -15.14
N ASP A 6 2.11 -10.84 -15.87
CA ASP A 6 2.06 -10.15 -17.15
C ASP A 6 1.60 -8.68 -17.02
N CYS A 7 1.33 -8.20 -15.83
CA CYS A 7 0.91 -6.82 -15.57
C CYS A 7 2.08 -5.98 -15.05
N PRO A 8 2.00 -4.65 -15.12
CA PRO A 8 2.99 -3.78 -14.47
C PRO A 8 3.10 -4.06 -12.97
N VAL A 9 4.32 -4.04 -12.45
CA VAL A 9 4.60 -4.25 -11.02
C VAL A 9 5.41 -3.08 -10.51
N HIS A 10 4.93 -2.44 -9.45
CA HIS A 10 5.60 -1.34 -8.78
C HIS A 10 6.09 -1.80 -7.41
N MET A 11 7.37 -1.60 -7.14
CA MET A 11 8.02 -2.07 -5.91
C MET A 11 8.90 -0.97 -5.36
N VAL A 12 8.97 -0.87 -4.03
CA VAL A 12 9.83 0.09 -3.34
C VAL A 12 10.67 -0.61 -2.28
N ALA A 13 11.80 0.02 -1.92
CA ALA A 13 12.69 -0.50 -0.91
C ALA A 13 12.13 -0.24 0.49
N GLY A 14 12.16 -1.25 1.35
CA GLY A 14 11.93 -1.10 2.78
C GLY A 14 13.22 -0.77 3.53
N ASN A 15 13.13 -0.59 4.83
CA ASN A 15 14.28 -0.25 5.67
C ASN A 15 15.31 -1.39 5.80
N ASN A 16 14.96 -2.60 5.35
CA ASN A 16 15.85 -3.75 5.34
C ASN A 16 16.31 -4.15 3.92
N ASP A 17 16.00 -3.32 2.92
CA ASP A 17 16.23 -3.67 1.51
C ASP A 17 17.36 -2.87 0.85
N TYR A 18 18.31 -2.36 1.63
CA TYR A 18 19.37 -1.48 1.10
C TYR A 18 20.37 -2.19 0.18
N ASN A 19 20.34 -3.51 0.09
CA ASN A 19 21.14 -4.26 -0.88
C ASN A 19 20.41 -4.54 -2.19
N LEU A 20 19.13 -4.13 -2.30
CA LEU A 20 18.33 -4.31 -3.50
C LEU A 20 18.28 -2.99 -4.27
N GLU A 21 18.36 -3.06 -5.60
CA GLU A 21 18.24 -1.90 -6.47
C GLU A 21 16.77 -1.50 -6.67
N LEU A 22 16.09 -1.19 -5.57
CA LEU A 22 14.71 -0.72 -5.58
C LEU A 22 14.65 0.76 -5.21
N PRO A 23 13.75 1.53 -5.82
CA PRO A 23 13.57 2.94 -5.43
C PRO A 23 13.01 3.04 -4.02
N SER A 24 13.28 4.17 -3.36
CA SER A 24 12.72 4.45 -2.04
C SER A 24 11.23 4.81 -2.12
N GLN A 25 10.80 5.28 -3.26
CA GLN A 25 9.39 5.60 -3.55
C GLN A 25 9.13 5.41 -5.03
N ASP A 26 7.87 5.17 -5.38
CA ASP A 26 7.42 5.07 -6.76
C ASP A 26 6.15 5.90 -6.92
N ILE A 27 6.11 6.74 -7.97
CA ILE A 27 4.95 7.56 -8.29
C ILE A 27 4.48 7.18 -9.69
N PHE A 28 3.21 6.83 -9.80
CA PHE A 28 2.62 6.44 -11.07
C PHE A 28 1.13 6.79 -11.09
N ASN A 29 0.50 6.63 -12.25
CA ASN A 29 -0.93 6.91 -12.40
C ASN A 29 -1.72 5.61 -12.53
N ILE A 30 -2.86 5.57 -11.87
CA ILE A 30 -3.89 4.55 -12.08
C ILE A 30 -5.16 5.29 -12.46
N GLY A 31 -5.60 5.15 -13.74
CA GLY A 31 -6.67 5.99 -14.24
C GLY A 31 -6.28 7.47 -14.13
N ASP A 32 -7.15 8.26 -13.51
CA ASP A 32 -6.92 9.69 -13.28
C ASP A 32 -6.25 9.99 -11.94
N TYR A 33 -5.89 8.96 -11.17
CA TYR A 33 -5.30 9.11 -9.85
C TYR A 33 -3.78 9.07 -9.91
N LYS A 34 -3.14 10.01 -9.24
CA LYS A 34 -1.69 9.99 -9.03
C LYS A 34 -1.40 9.26 -7.73
N VAL A 35 -0.63 8.19 -7.81
CA VAL A 35 -0.40 7.25 -6.71
C VAL A 35 1.07 7.28 -6.30
N LEU A 36 1.30 7.36 -4.99
CA LEU A 36 2.62 7.23 -4.38
C LEU A 36 2.68 5.92 -3.60
N VAL A 37 3.72 5.14 -3.84
CA VAL A 37 4.02 3.94 -3.03
C VAL A 37 5.33 4.17 -2.30
N VAL A 38 5.31 4.01 -0.98
CA VAL A 38 6.50 4.11 -0.11
C VAL A 38 6.45 3.01 0.94
N HIS A 39 7.59 2.63 1.49
CA HIS A 39 7.59 1.75 2.65
C HIS A 39 7.06 2.47 3.90
N GLY A 40 7.42 3.72 4.07
CA GLY A 40 6.92 4.56 5.16
C GLY A 40 7.92 4.80 6.29
N HIS A 41 9.03 4.07 6.35
CA HIS A 41 9.99 4.23 7.45
C HIS A 41 10.61 5.62 7.52
N THR A 42 10.77 6.31 6.38
CA THR A 42 11.31 7.67 6.33
C THR A 42 10.28 8.74 6.74
N PHE A 43 9.00 8.40 6.82
CA PHE A 43 7.91 9.32 7.16
C PHE A 43 7.40 9.14 8.59
N CYS A 44 8.07 8.31 9.40
CA CYS A 44 7.70 8.06 10.79
C CYS A 44 6.26 7.58 10.97
N VAL A 45 5.82 6.66 10.11
CA VAL A 45 4.41 6.21 10.08
C VAL A 45 3.93 5.54 11.37
N TYR A 46 4.83 5.08 12.25
CA TYR A 46 4.46 4.60 13.58
C TYR A 46 3.88 5.69 14.48
N ARG A 47 4.15 6.96 14.17
CA ARG A 47 3.64 8.12 14.89
C ARG A 47 2.39 8.71 14.26
N GLY A 48 1.87 8.05 13.22
CA GLY A 48 0.74 8.52 12.44
C GLY A 48 1.12 8.82 11.01
N VAL A 49 0.15 9.23 10.21
CA VAL A 49 0.31 9.41 8.78
C VAL A 49 0.39 10.89 8.35
N GLU A 50 0.48 11.80 9.31
CA GLU A 50 0.41 13.25 9.01
C GLU A 50 1.52 13.73 8.09
N ARG A 51 2.77 13.29 8.32
CA ARG A 51 3.89 13.65 7.45
C ARG A 51 3.69 13.14 6.02
N LEU A 52 3.18 11.93 5.92
CA LEU A 52 2.93 11.30 4.63
C LEU A 52 1.82 12.04 3.87
N LYS A 53 0.76 12.42 4.57
CA LYS A 53 -0.33 13.21 4.00
C LYS A 53 0.15 14.59 3.54
N GLN A 54 0.97 15.26 4.34
CA GLN A 54 1.54 16.57 3.97
C GLN A 54 2.40 16.47 2.72
N TYR A 55 3.25 15.46 2.63
CA TYR A 55 4.06 15.22 1.44
C TYR A 55 3.19 14.99 0.21
N ALA A 56 2.14 14.21 0.34
CA ALA A 56 1.21 13.93 -0.74
C ALA A 56 0.51 15.20 -1.21
N LEU A 57 0.02 16.02 -0.30
CA LEU A 57 -0.63 17.29 -0.63
C LEU A 57 0.31 18.25 -1.35
N GLN A 58 1.56 18.35 -0.91
CA GLN A 58 2.56 19.21 -1.52
C GLN A 58 2.94 18.76 -2.93
N ASN A 59 2.82 17.49 -3.24
CA ASN A 59 3.20 16.91 -4.52
C ASN A 59 2.00 16.52 -5.40
N HIS A 60 0.80 16.97 -5.03
CA HIS A 60 -0.44 16.72 -5.77
C HIS A 60 -0.73 15.24 -5.97
N ILE A 61 -0.47 14.44 -4.95
CA ILE A 61 -0.72 13.00 -4.95
C ILE A 61 -2.11 12.73 -4.40
N ASP A 62 -2.88 11.90 -5.09
CA ASP A 62 -4.26 11.57 -4.72
C ASP A 62 -4.34 10.40 -3.75
N ILE A 63 -3.47 9.40 -3.93
CA ILE A 63 -3.49 8.16 -3.17
C ILE A 63 -2.07 7.82 -2.72
N VAL A 64 -1.91 7.53 -1.42
CA VAL A 64 -0.65 7.06 -0.86
C VAL A 64 -0.82 5.64 -0.36
N MET A 65 0.07 4.76 -0.79
CA MET A 65 0.14 3.38 -0.32
C MET A 65 1.44 3.20 0.45
N PHE A 66 1.35 2.73 1.69
CA PHE A 66 2.52 2.55 2.55
C PHE A 66 2.47 1.22 3.29
N GLY A 67 3.60 0.80 3.82
CA GLY A 67 3.72 -0.43 4.60
C GLY A 67 4.34 -0.15 5.97
N HIS A 68 5.41 -0.85 6.30
CA HIS A 68 6.24 -0.71 7.50
C HIS A 68 5.56 -1.13 8.81
N THR A 69 4.36 -0.65 9.10
CA THR A 69 3.65 -0.98 10.35
C THR A 69 3.10 -2.40 10.36
N HIS A 70 2.96 -3.04 9.19
CA HIS A 70 2.35 -4.36 9.00
C HIS A 70 0.90 -4.44 9.51
N LYS A 71 0.20 -3.30 9.54
CA LYS A 71 -1.20 -3.21 9.97
C LYS A 71 -2.04 -2.62 8.86
N PRO A 72 -3.19 -3.24 8.52
CA PRO A 72 -4.07 -2.69 7.50
C PRO A 72 -4.64 -1.33 7.93
N TYR A 73 -4.78 -0.42 6.97
CA TYR A 73 -5.26 0.93 7.23
C TYR A 73 -5.92 1.49 5.98
N ILE A 74 -7.07 2.10 6.12
CA ILE A 74 -7.73 2.85 5.04
C ILE A 74 -8.24 4.16 5.63
N GLU A 75 -7.79 5.28 5.09
CA GLU A 75 -8.32 6.60 5.39
C GLU A 75 -8.64 7.29 4.08
N ILE A 76 -9.92 7.52 3.82
CA ILE A 76 -10.40 8.20 2.62
C ILE A 76 -10.76 9.63 2.99
N ASP A 77 -10.07 10.59 2.40
CA ASP A 77 -10.27 12.01 2.61
C ASP A 77 -10.48 12.67 1.25
N ASP A 78 -11.11 13.84 1.22
CA ASP A 78 -11.35 14.59 -0.02
C ASP A 78 -10.05 14.98 -0.74
N ASP A 79 -8.98 15.23 0.02
CA ASP A 79 -7.70 15.70 -0.51
C ASP A 79 -6.74 14.57 -0.82
N VAL A 80 -6.66 13.55 0.04
CA VAL A 80 -5.74 12.43 -0.13
C VAL A 80 -6.29 11.18 0.55
N THR A 81 -6.14 10.04 -0.13
CA THR A 81 -6.47 8.73 0.44
C THR A 81 -5.17 8.05 0.86
N VAL A 82 -5.15 7.49 2.06
CA VAL A 82 -3.98 6.81 2.64
C VAL A 82 -4.32 5.35 2.90
N LEU A 83 -3.52 4.45 2.33
CA LEU A 83 -3.79 3.01 2.36
C LEU A 83 -2.58 2.24 2.86
N ASN A 84 -2.83 1.25 3.70
CA ASN A 84 -1.84 0.23 4.04
C ASN A 84 -2.48 -1.15 3.88
N PRO A 85 -1.93 -2.02 3.02
CA PRO A 85 -2.50 -3.35 2.82
C PRO A 85 -2.30 -4.30 4.00
N GLY A 86 -1.52 -3.93 5.00
CA GLY A 86 -1.10 -4.83 6.06
C GLY A 86 0.10 -5.66 5.61
N SER A 87 0.19 -6.89 6.08
CA SER A 87 1.29 -7.78 5.70
C SER A 87 0.76 -9.16 5.38
N VAL A 88 1.30 -9.76 4.32
CA VAL A 88 1.01 -11.15 3.95
C VAL A 88 1.86 -12.11 4.77
N SER A 89 3.07 -11.71 5.14
CA SER A 89 4.03 -12.60 5.80
C SER A 89 4.20 -12.34 7.30
N TYR A 90 3.94 -11.12 7.76
CA TYR A 90 4.19 -10.74 9.16
C TYR A 90 3.16 -9.73 9.67
N PRO A 91 1.88 -10.12 9.75
CA PRO A 91 0.84 -9.19 10.22
C PRO A 91 1.00 -8.86 11.71
N ARG A 92 0.70 -7.60 12.08
CA ARG A 92 0.85 -7.10 13.46
C ARG A 92 -0.44 -6.61 14.10
N GLN A 93 -1.56 -6.63 13.37
CA GLN A 93 -2.84 -6.32 13.99
C GLN A 93 -3.27 -7.44 14.95
N SER A 94 -4.31 -7.20 15.74
CA SER A 94 -4.70 -8.10 16.84
C SER A 94 -5.01 -9.53 16.42
N ASP A 95 -5.58 -9.74 15.23
CA ASP A 95 -5.92 -11.09 14.75
C ASP A 95 -4.76 -11.80 14.04
N HIS A 96 -3.66 -11.08 13.76
CA HIS A 96 -2.47 -11.60 13.06
C HIS A 96 -2.79 -12.31 11.73
N MET A 97 -3.92 -11.98 11.10
CA MET A 97 -4.29 -12.54 9.80
C MET A 97 -3.52 -11.85 8.68
N PRO A 98 -2.88 -12.61 7.78
CA PRO A 98 -2.27 -12.03 6.59
C PRO A 98 -3.31 -11.27 5.76
N THR A 99 -2.96 -10.07 5.34
CA THR A 99 -3.86 -9.20 4.60
C THR A 99 -3.23 -8.65 3.33
N PHE A 100 -4.07 -8.29 2.39
CA PHE A 100 -3.71 -7.54 1.20
C PHE A 100 -4.85 -6.58 0.88
N LEU A 101 -4.62 -5.67 -0.06
CA LEU A 101 -5.61 -4.66 -0.43
C LEU A 101 -5.88 -4.76 -1.93
N ILE A 102 -7.15 -4.66 -2.30
CA ILE A 102 -7.57 -4.55 -3.69
C ILE A 102 -8.17 -3.16 -3.90
N MET A 103 -7.74 -2.51 -4.96
CA MET A 103 -8.30 -1.24 -5.42
C MET A 103 -8.92 -1.45 -6.79
N GLU A 104 -10.16 -1.01 -6.95
CA GLU A 104 -10.86 -1.04 -8.23
C GLU A 104 -11.29 0.36 -8.63
N ILE A 105 -11.13 0.71 -9.89
CA ILE A 105 -11.67 1.95 -10.46
C ILE A 105 -12.85 1.55 -11.34
N ASP A 106 -14.03 2.08 -11.02
CA ASP A 106 -15.24 1.75 -11.75
C ASP A 106 -15.36 2.54 -13.08
N ASP A 107 -16.45 2.30 -13.81
CA ASP A 107 -16.68 2.93 -15.11
C ASP A 107 -16.88 4.44 -15.01
N GLU A 108 -17.21 4.97 -13.85
CA GLU A 108 -17.35 6.39 -13.57
C GLU A 108 -16.05 7.05 -13.10
N GLY A 109 -14.96 6.26 -12.98
CA GLY A 109 -13.66 6.75 -12.55
C GLY A 109 -13.49 6.83 -11.04
N GLU A 110 -14.40 6.24 -10.26
CA GLU A 110 -14.31 6.25 -8.81
C GLU A 110 -13.55 5.03 -8.29
N ALA A 111 -12.69 5.25 -7.30
CA ALA A 111 -11.89 4.21 -6.69
C ALA A 111 -12.60 3.57 -5.51
N HIS A 112 -12.56 2.25 -5.45
CA HIS A 112 -13.12 1.44 -4.37
C HIS A 112 -12.00 0.59 -3.77
N TYR A 113 -11.98 0.42 -2.45
CA TYR A 113 -10.91 -0.26 -1.73
C TYR A 113 -11.49 -1.36 -0.85
N GLY A 114 -10.76 -2.46 -0.75
CA GLY A 114 -11.13 -3.54 0.16
C GLY A 114 -9.91 -4.29 0.63
N HIS A 115 -9.90 -4.68 1.92
CA HIS A 115 -8.90 -5.61 2.44
C HIS A 115 -9.34 -7.04 2.23
N GLY A 116 -8.43 -7.89 1.76
CA GLY A 116 -8.60 -9.32 1.69
C GLY A 116 -7.77 -10.00 2.77
N TYR A 117 -8.10 -11.26 3.04
CA TYR A 117 -7.40 -12.08 4.02
C TYR A 117 -6.87 -13.32 3.31
N TYR A 118 -5.61 -13.67 3.62
CA TYR A 118 -4.96 -14.85 3.07
C TYR A 118 -4.75 -15.89 4.18
N LYS A 119 -5.12 -17.14 3.90
CA LYS A 119 -4.79 -18.29 4.76
C LYS A 119 -3.80 -19.17 4.03
N SER A 120 -2.89 -19.80 4.80
CA SER A 120 -1.90 -20.70 4.21
C SER A 120 -2.56 -21.91 3.56
N LYS A 121 -1.79 -22.66 2.76
CA LYS A 121 -2.29 -23.88 2.09
C LYS A 121 -2.71 -24.98 3.07
N PHE A 122 -2.31 -24.89 4.32
CA PHE A 122 -2.71 -25.83 5.37
C PHE A 122 -3.99 -25.40 6.09
N SER A 123 -4.49 -24.23 5.77
CA SER A 123 -5.80 -23.75 6.13
C SER A 123 -6.47 -23.29 4.84
N GLU A 124 -7.77 -23.09 4.89
CA GLU A 124 -8.54 -22.70 3.72
C GLU A 124 -8.11 -21.33 3.22
N ILE A 125 -7.85 -21.20 1.90
CA ILE A 125 -7.55 -19.90 1.29
C ILE A 125 -8.86 -19.18 1.01
N LYS A 126 -8.99 -17.97 1.58
CA LYS A 126 -10.14 -17.09 1.35
C LYS A 126 -9.61 -15.73 0.89
N ILE A 127 -9.96 -15.39 -0.31
CA ILE A 127 -9.56 -14.13 -0.93
C ILE A 127 -10.82 -13.32 -1.21
#